data_4182b694973cc72e438ae833d89b1699
#
_entry.id   4182b694973cc72e438ae833d89b1699
#
_cell.length_a   1.000
_cell.length_b   1.000
_cell.length_c   1.000
_cell.angle_alpha   90.00
_cell.angle_beta   90.00
_cell.angle_gamma   90.00
#
_symmetry.space_group_name_H-M   'P 1'
#
loop_
_entity.id
_entity.type
_entity.pdbx_description
1 polymer ?
#
loop_
_entity_poly.entity_id
_entity_poly.type
_entity_poly.pdbx_seq_one_letter_code
_entity_poly.pdbx_strand_id
1 'polypeptide(L)'
;MRTNLRIGEILTEKGYVTEEQMSQALVYQKEHRDKRVGQILMELGFVTEKQVLEALADRLHLQIVNVAELQVNLEAVGLIEKELAEKNNLLPVKVEQEVMTLVTNDPLNYFALEEVRQQSGC
;
A
#
# COMPACT_ATOMS: atom_id res chain seq x y z
N MET A 1 -6.37 -18.23 8.78
CA MET A 1 -6.51 -17.55 7.47
C MET A 1 -5.40 -16.52 7.28
N ARG A 2 -4.82 -16.53 6.14
CA ARG A 2 -3.75 -15.62 5.82
C ARG A 2 -4.30 -14.24 5.45
N THR A 3 -3.86 -13.20 6.15
CA THR A 3 -4.30 -11.82 5.89
C THR A 3 -3.26 -11.00 5.15
N ASN A 4 -1.99 -11.42 5.19
CA ASN A 4 -0.89 -10.68 4.57
C ASN A 4 -0.66 -11.16 3.15
N LEU A 5 -1.27 -10.47 2.19
CA LEU A 5 -1.03 -10.75 0.78
C LEU A 5 0.24 -10.01 0.34
N ARG A 6 1.03 -10.68 -0.48
CA ARG A 6 2.24 -10.09 -1.06
C ARG A 6 1.90 -9.51 -2.42
N ILE A 7 2.47 -8.37 -2.74
CA ILE A 7 2.23 -7.69 -4.02
C ILE A 7 2.56 -8.59 -5.21
N GLY A 8 3.60 -9.42 -5.11
CA GLY A 8 3.97 -10.35 -6.17
C GLY A 8 2.87 -11.35 -6.49
N GLU A 9 2.20 -11.86 -5.45
CA GLU A 9 1.08 -12.78 -5.63
C GLU A 9 -0.08 -12.11 -6.37
N ILE A 10 -0.37 -10.87 -5.99
CA ILE A 10 -1.46 -10.10 -6.59
C ILE A 10 -1.17 -9.84 -8.06
N LEU A 11 0.03 -9.40 -8.38
CA LEU A 11 0.43 -9.09 -9.75
C LEU A 11 0.42 -10.32 -10.66
N THR A 12 0.84 -11.46 -10.11
CA THR A 12 0.82 -12.73 -10.84
C THR A 12 -0.60 -13.19 -11.12
N GLU A 13 -1.49 -13.11 -10.14
CA GLU A 13 -2.91 -13.44 -10.32
C GLU A 13 -3.57 -12.56 -11.38
N LYS A 14 -3.21 -11.30 -11.43
CA LYS A 14 -3.73 -10.36 -12.42
C LYS A 14 -3.15 -10.56 -13.83
N GLY A 15 -2.09 -11.35 -13.94
CA GLY A 15 -1.43 -11.56 -15.22
C GLY A 15 -0.51 -10.43 -15.64
N TYR A 16 -0.17 -9.51 -14.75
CA TYR A 16 0.74 -8.41 -15.03
C TYR A 16 2.20 -8.84 -15.01
N VAL A 17 2.52 -9.91 -14.29
CA VAL A 17 3.85 -10.51 -14.29
C VAL A 17 3.73 -12.02 -14.45
N THR A 18 4.75 -12.63 -15.07
CA THR A 18 4.85 -14.08 -15.19
C THR A 18 5.63 -14.64 -14.01
N GLU A 19 5.54 -15.96 -13.83
CA GLU A 19 6.32 -16.64 -12.80
C GLU A 19 7.82 -16.48 -13.05
N GLU A 20 8.23 -16.48 -14.30
CA GLU A 20 9.62 -16.26 -14.68
C GLU A 20 10.09 -14.87 -14.28
N GLN A 21 9.29 -13.84 -14.54
CA GLN A 21 9.60 -12.47 -14.15
C GLN A 21 9.68 -12.35 -12.62
N MET A 22 8.77 -13.00 -11.91
CA MET A 22 8.81 -13.02 -10.45
C MET A 22 10.08 -13.68 -9.93
N SER A 23 10.49 -14.79 -10.54
CA SER A 23 11.72 -15.47 -10.15
C SER A 23 12.93 -14.57 -10.34
N GLN A 24 13.00 -13.84 -11.45
CA GLN A 24 14.07 -12.89 -11.71
C GLN A 24 14.11 -11.78 -10.66
N ALA A 25 12.94 -11.24 -10.32
CA ALA A 25 12.83 -10.18 -9.31
C ALA A 25 13.26 -10.67 -7.92
N LEU A 26 12.90 -11.89 -7.55
CA LEU A 26 13.25 -12.46 -6.26
C LEU A 26 14.76 -12.74 -6.16
N VAL A 27 15.39 -13.17 -7.24
CA VAL A 27 16.84 -13.34 -7.30
C VAL A 27 17.53 -11.99 -7.10
N TYR A 28 17.05 -10.97 -7.80
CA TYR A 28 17.58 -9.62 -7.67
C TYR A 28 17.43 -9.10 -6.23
N GLN A 29 16.30 -9.40 -5.60
CA GLN A 29 16.03 -8.95 -4.23
C GLN A 29 17.01 -9.53 -3.22
N LYS A 30 17.53 -10.72 -3.44
CA LYS A 30 18.51 -11.32 -2.54
C LYS A 30 19.77 -10.47 -2.40
N GLU A 31 20.11 -9.72 -3.45
CA GLU A 31 21.25 -8.80 -3.47
C GLU A 31 20.86 -7.38 -3.10
N HIS A 32 19.56 -7.07 -3.08
CA HIS A 32 19.02 -5.73 -2.82
C HIS A 32 17.90 -5.81 -1.79
N ARG A 33 18.22 -6.27 -0.58
CA ARG A 33 17.24 -6.56 0.46
C ARG A 33 16.53 -5.32 1.01
N ASP A 34 17.06 -4.15 0.77
CA ASP A 34 16.45 -2.88 1.15
C ASP A 34 15.25 -2.52 0.26
N LYS A 35 15.07 -3.21 -0.86
CA LYS A 35 14.01 -2.94 -1.82
C LYS A 35 12.90 -3.97 -1.72
N ARG A 36 11.67 -3.50 -1.91
CA ARG A 36 10.49 -4.37 -1.97
C ARG A 36 10.35 -4.95 -3.37
N VAL A 37 9.72 -6.12 -3.47
CA VAL A 37 9.51 -6.80 -4.75
C VAL A 37 8.77 -5.92 -5.76
N GLY A 38 7.73 -5.19 -5.32
CA GLY A 38 7.00 -4.31 -6.23
C GLY A 38 7.89 -3.23 -6.83
N GLN A 39 8.77 -2.65 -6.02
CA GLN A 39 9.73 -1.65 -6.50
C GLN A 39 10.71 -2.26 -7.50
N ILE A 40 11.21 -3.45 -7.21
CA ILE A 40 12.14 -4.15 -8.09
C ILE A 40 11.48 -4.47 -9.42
N LEU A 41 10.24 -4.94 -9.41
CA LEU A 41 9.51 -5.23 -10.65
C LEU A 41 9.35 -3.98 -11.51
N MET A 42 9.12 -2.83 -10.89
CA MET A 42 9.04 -1.55 -11.61
C MET A 42 10.41 -1.15 -12.17
N GLU A 43 11.48 -1.29 -11.40
CA GLU A 43 12.83 -0.96 -11.85
C GLU A 43 13.28 -1.84 -13.01
N LEU A 44 12.92 -3.11 -12.99
CA LEU A 44 13.25 -4.04 -14.07
C LEU A 44 12.36 -3.86 -15.31
N GLY A 45 11.35 -2.99 -15.21
CA GLY A 45 10.46 -2.70 -16.33
C GLY A 45 9.39 -3.75 -16.56
N PHE A 46 9.15 -4.64 -15.61
CA PHE A 46 8.14 -5.69 -15.76
C PHE A 46 6.73 -5.20 -15.48
N VAL A 47 6.59 -4.17 -14.64
CA VAL A 47 5.29 -3.55 -14.35
C VAL A 47 5.47 -2.04 -14.24
N THR A 48 4.36 -1.31 -14.38
CA THR A 48 4.31 0.13 -14.16
C THR A 48 3.71 0.41 -12.78
N GLU A 49 3.96 1.61 -12.27
CA GLU A 49 3.32 2.06 -11.02
C GLU A 49 1.80 1.98 -11.12
N LYS A 50 1.24 2.37 -12.27
CA LYS A 50 -0.20 2.31 -12.51
C LYS A 50 -0.73 0.88 -12.38
N GLN A 51 -0.02 -0.09 -12.95
CA GLN A 51 -0.41 -1.50 -12.84
C GLN A 51 -0.39 -2.00 -11.40
N VAL A 52 0.62 -1.59 -10.62
CA VAL A 52 0.71 -1.96 -9.21
C VAL A 52 -0.47 -1.38 -8.43
N LEU A 53 -0.77 -0.10 -8.63
CA LEU A 53 -1.89 0.55 -7.95
C LEU A 53 -3.23 -0.06 -8.33
N GLU A 54 -3.45 -0.33 -9.61
CA GLU A 54 -4.69 -0.95 -10.07
C GLU A 54 -4.87 -2.35 -9.51
N ALA A 55 -3.80 -3.14 -9.48
CA ALA A 55 -3.86 -4.50 -8.94
C ALA A 55 -4.21 -4.50 -7.45
N LEU A 56 -3.58 -3.60 -6.67
CA LEU A 56 -3.86 -3.48 -5.25
C LEU A 56 -5.28 -3.00 -4.99
N ALA A 57 -5.73 -1.98 -5.73
CA ALA A 57 -7.05 -1.42 -5.57
C ALA A 57 -8.13 -2.48 -5.85
N ASP A 58 -7.97 -3.23 -6.92
CA ASP A 58 -8.93 -4.25 -7.30
C ASP A 58 -8.95 -5.42 -6.31
N ARG A 59 -7.78 -5.94 -5.98
CA ARG A 59 -7.67 -7.12 -5.11
C ARG A 59 -8.14 -6.86 -3.68
N LEU A 60 -7.86 -5.65 -3.17
CA LEU A 60 -8.19 -5.27 -1.80
C LEU A 60 -9.46 -4.44 -1.70
N HIS A 61 -10.17 -4.26 -2.80
CA HIS A 61 -11.40 -3.46 -2.87
C HIS A 61 -11.17 -2.02 -2.38
N LEU A 62 -10.05 -1.44 -2.80
CA LEU A 62 -9.69 -0.07 -2.47
C LEU A 62 -9.99 0.86 -3.62
N GLN A 63 -10.13 2.14 -3.33
CA GLN A 63 -10.37 3.18 -4.31
C GLN A 63 -9.07 3.92 -4.59
N ILE A 64 -8.75 4.12 -5.86
CA ILE A 64 -7.63 4.98 -6.26
C ILE A 64 -8.13 6.41 -6.27
N VAL A 65 -7.41 7.31 -5.59
CA VAL A 65 -7.81 8.70 -5.47
C VAL A 65 -6.70 9.63 -5.91
N ASN A 66 -7.11 10.83 -6.36
CA ASN A 66 -6.18 11.91 -6.67
C ASN A 66 -6.06 12.80 -5.43
N VAL A 67 -4.90 12.81 -4.79
CA VAL A 67 -4.67 13.55 -3.56
C VAL A 67 -5.00 15.04 -3.70
N ALA A 68 -4.76 15.61 -4.88
CA ALA A 68 -5.04 17.03 -5.13
C ALA A 68 -6.52 17.38 -5.06
N GLU A 69 -7.41 16.39 -5.22
CA GLU A 69 -8.87 16.59 -5.20
C GLU A 69 -9.51 16.19 -3.88
N LEU A 70 -8.73 15.72 -2.91
CA LEU A 70 -9.25 15.25 -1.64
C LEU A 70 -9.61 16.39 -0.71
N GLN A 71 -10.72 16.22 0.01
CA GLN A 71 -11.08 17.06 1.14
C GLN A 71 -10.69 16.32 2.41
N VAL A 72 -9.89 16.96 3.25
CA VAL A 72 -9.33 16.35 4.45
C VAL A 72 -9.98 16.99 5.68
N ASN A 73 -10.50 16.14 6.57
CA ASN A 73 -11.04 16.59 7.84
C ASN A 73 -9.91 16.68 8.87
N LEU A 74 -9.71 17.88 9.42
CA LEU A 74 -8.62 18.13 10.38
C LEU A 74 -8.75 17.32 11.67
N GLU A 75 -9.96 16.97 12.08
CA GLU A 75 -10.16 16.11 13.24
C GLU A 75 -9.57 14.72 13.02
N ALA A 76 -9.73 14.19 11.81
CA ALA A 76 -9.14 12.89 11.46
C ALA A 76 -7.62 12.96 11.49
N VAL A 77 -7.04 14.02 10.96
CA VAL A 77 -5.58 14.21 10.95
C VAL A 77 -5.02 14.23 12.38
N GLY A 78 -5.73 14.84 13.31
CA GLY A 78 -5.29 14.96 14.70
C GLY A 78 -5.32 13.67 15.50
N LEU A 79 -5.93 12.60 14.98
CA LEU A 79 -6.02 11.32 15.69
C LEU A 79 -4.76 10.47 15.56
N ILE A 80 -3.85 10.83 14.69
CA ILE A 80 -2.63 10.06 14.42
C ILE A 80 -1.42 10.98 14.58
N GLU A 81 -0.37 10.45 15.18
CA GLU A 81 0.88 11.21 15.30
C GLU A 81 1.42 11.55 13.91
N LYS A 82 1.86 12.80 13.77
CA LYS A 82 2.43 13.29 12.52
C LYS A 82 3.58 12.43 12.03
N GLU A 83 4.44 12.00 12.96
CA GLU A 83 5.60 11.17 12.62
C GLU A 83 5.18 9.84 12.00
N LEU A 84 4.16 9.19 12.56
CA LEU A 84 3.64 7.94 12.00
C LEU A 84 3.10 8.16 10.59
N ALA A 85 2.32 9.21 10.40
CA ALA A 85 1.72 9.52 9.10
C ALA A 85 2.78 9.81 8.05
N GLU A 86 3.76 10.64 8.36
CA GLU A 86 4.80 11.02 7.42
C GLU A 86 5.73 9.84 7.07
N LYS A 87 6.13 9.08 8.07
CA LYS A 87 7.03 7.94 7.88
C LYS A 87 6.44 6.88 6.98
N ASN A 88 5.13 6.67 7.06
CA ASN A 88 4.45 5.59 6.35
C ASN A 88 3.57 6.07 5.20
N ASN A 89 3.66 7.36 4.86
CA ASN A 89 2.87 7.95 3.77
C ASN A 89 1.37 7.68 3.93
N LEU A 90 0.86 7.95 5.13
CA LEU A 90 -0.56 7.81 5.46
C LEU A 90 -1.19 9.18 5.60
N LEU A 91 -2.43 9.31 5.10
CA LEU A 91 -3.19 10.54 5.24
C LEU A 91 -4.60 10.20 5.73
N PRO A 92 -4.93 10.51 7.01
CA PRO A 92 -6.29 10.38 7.49
C PRO A 92 -7.15 11.47 6.86
N VAL A 93 -8.26 11.10 6.24
CA VAL A 93 -9.12 12.07 5.55
C VAL A 93 -10.46 12.29 6.26
N LYS A 94 -11.03 11.27 6.88
CA LYS A 94 -12.27 11.42 7.64
C LYS A 94 -12.45 10.29 8.63
N VAL A 95 -13.29 10.54 9.64
CA VAL A 95 -13.72 9.52 10.62
C VAL A 95 -15.24 9.61 10.73
N GLU A 96 -15.91 8.48 10.57
CA GLU A 96 -17.34 8.34 10.72
C GLU A 96 -17.64 7.04 11.44
N GLN A 97 -18.42 7.10 12.54
CA GLN A 97 -18.83 5.90 13.28
C GLN A 97 -17.67 4.98 13.65
N GLU A 98 -16.60 5.58 14.13
CA GLU A 98 -15.37 4.87 14.54
C GLU A 98 -14.62 4.20 13.37
N VAL A 99 -14.96 4.56 12.14
CA VAL A 99 -14.23 4.09 10.96
C VAL A 99 -13.44 5.25 10.38
N MET A 100 -12.13 5.05 10.28
CA MET A 100 -11.23 6.04 9.68
C MET A 100 -10.96 5.70 8.23
N THR A 101 -11.10 6.70 7.36
CA THR A 101 -10.70 6.57 5.96
C THR A 101 -9.28 7.09 5.83
N LEU A 102 -8.39 6.24 5.34
CA LEU A 102 -6.97 6.55 5.15
C LEU A 102 -6.61 6.53 3.68
N VAL A 103 -5.74 7.44 3.28
CA VAL A 103 -5.09 7.37 1.96
C VAL A 103 -3.65 6.93 2.19
N THR A 104 -3.20 5.99 1.39
CA THR A 104 -1.85 5.44 1.50
C THR A 104 -1.33 5.05 0.12
N ASN A 105 -0.02 5.05 -0.03
CA ASN A 105 0.63 4.48 -1.21
C ASN A 105 1.08 3.04 -0.99
N ASP A 106 0.84 2.48 0.21
CA ASP A 106 1.25 1.12 0.55
C ASP A 106 0.19 0.46 1.44
N PRO A 107 -0.92 -0.01 0.85
CA PRO A 107 -1.99 -0.63 1.63
C PRO A 107 -1.62 -2.00 2.22
N LEU A 108 -0.47 -2.54 1.88
CA LEU A 108 0.02 -3.80 2.44
C LEU A 108 0.94 -3.61 3.65
N ASN A 109 1.13 -2.37 4.10
CA ASN A 109 1.88 -2.09 5.31
C ASN A 109 0.98 -2.29 6.54
N TYR A 110 0.72 -3.54 6.87
CA TYR A 110 -0.20 -3.90 7.96
C TYR A 110 0.30 -3.44 9.32
N PHE A 111 1.61 -3.37 9.50
CA PHE A 111 2.20 -2.91 10.75
C PHE A 111 1.82 -1.46 11.03
N ALA A 112 1.96 -0.59 10.04
CA ALA A 112 1.59 0.82 10.18
C ALA A 112 0.08 0.98 10.37
N LEU A 113 -0.73 0.19 9.67
CA LEU A 113 -2.18 0.25 9.80
C LEU A 113 -2.65 -0.16 11.19
N GLU A 114 -1.98 -1.14 11.80
CA GLU A 114 -2.29 -1.54 13.17
C GLU A 114 -1.94 -0.43 14.18
N GLU A 115 -0.83 0.26 13.98
CA GLU A 115 -0.48 1.40 14.83
C GLU A 115 -1.49 2.54 14.70
N VAL A 116 -1.99 2.79 13.49
CA VAL A 116 -3.05 3.77 13.28
C VAL A 116 -4.29 3.40 14.08
N ARG A 117 -4.67 2.13 14.05
CA ARG A 117 -5.82 1.64 14.79
C ARG A 117 -5.64 1.87 16.29
N GLN A 118 -4.47 1.57 16.83
CA GLN A 118 -4.18 1.76 18.25
C GLN A 118 -4.19 3.22 18.66
N GLN A 119 -3.61 4.10 17.86
CA GLN A 119 -3.56 5.53 18.18
C GLN A 119 -4.91 6.20 18.08
N SER A 120 -5.69 5.86 17.05
CA SER A 120 -6.97 6.52 16.78
C SER A 120 -8.15 5.92 17.51
N GLY A 121 -8.06 4.64 17.89
CA GLY A 121 -9.18 3.92 18.47
C GLY A 121 -10.23 3.50 17.44
N CYS A 122 -9.91 3.60 16.14
CA CYS A 122 -10.86 3.28 15.07
C CYS A 122 -10.72 1.86 14.52
#